data_5dbfbffcd0070ab9a826f6ddbf106bb2
#
_entry.id   5dbfbffcd0070ab9a826f6ddbf106bb2
#
_cell.length_a   1.000
_cell.length_b   1.000
_cell.length_c   1.000
_cell.angle_alpha   90.00
_cell.angle_beta   90.00
_cell.angle_gamma   90.00
#
_symmetry.space_group_name_H-M   'P 1'
#
loop_
_entity.id
_entity.type
_entity.pdbx_description
1 polymer ?
#
loop_
_entity_poly.entity_id
_entity_poly.type
_entity_poly.pdbx_seq_one_letter_code
_entity_poly.pdbx_strand_id
1 'polypeptide(L)'
;NFKVTPASSENHGPVRVANTWHFAYEDGTPYYSIGTTCYVWDLQSDERIAQTLETLKNSAFNKIRFCVFPKHYDYNLGEPRSYPYEGTPVDSSVLTKENFLEYTGKTEGNHWDFTRFHVEHFQHIEKCILALRDMGIEADLIVMHPYDRWGFSQMTIEQDALYWKYVIARFAAYRNIWWSLANEYDLFEHKTVEDWEGYAKI
;
A
#
# COMPACT_ATOMS: atom_id res chain seq x y z
N ASN A 1 -7.28 1.61 28.55
CA ASN A 1 -8.10 2.85 28.62
C ASN A 1 -7.48 3.86 27.66
N PHE A 2 -8.29 4.50 26.83
CA PHE A 2 -7.91 5.61 25.97
C PHE A 2 -8.82 6.82 26.26
N LYS A 3 -8.36 8.02 25.95
CA LYS A 3 -9.12 9.26 26.08
C LYS A 3 -9.41 9.81 24.68
N VAL A 4 -10.67 10.04 24.39
CA VAL A 4 -11.07 10.77 23.17
C VAL A 4 -10.93 12.26 23.45
N THR A 5 -10.26 12.97 22.55
CA THR A 5 -10.13 14.42 22.57
C THR A 5 -10.85 15.00 21.35
N PRO A 6 -11.34 16.25 21.40
CA PRO A 6 -11.83 16.94 20.21
C PRO A 6 -10.78 16.96 19.10
N ALA A 7 -11.21 16.97 17.83
CA ALA A 7 -10.33 17.18 16.70
C ALA A 7 -9.64 18.56 16.80
N SER A 8 -8.39 18.64 16.34
CA SER A 8 -7.72 19.95 16.16
C SER A 8 -8.31 20.67 14.94
N SER A 9 -8.07 21.97 14.82
CA SER A 9 -8.49 22.79 13.66
C SER A 9 -7.91 22.30 12.33
N GLU A 10 -6.78 21.58 12.39
CA GLU A 10 -6.11 21.02 11.22
C GLU A 10 -6.62 19.63 10.84
N ASN A 11 -7.53 19.07 11.62
CA ASN A 11 -8.08 17.75 11.35
C ASN A 11 -9.48 17.88 10.72
N HIS A 12 -9.52 17.94 9.41
CA HIS A 12 -10.73 18.05 8.60
C HIS A 12 -11.50 16.73 8.43
N GLY A 13 -11.04 15.64 9.05
CA GLY A 13 -11.59 14.29 8.85
C GLY A 13 -11.10 13.63 7.55
N PRO A 14 -11.65 12.45 7.19
CA PRO A 14 -11.31 11.77 5.94
C PRO A 14 -11.90 12.49 4.73
N VAL A 15 -11.27 12.30 3.58
CA VAL A 15 -11.80 12.78 2.30
C VAL A 15 -12.97 11.89 1.85
N ARG A 16 -14.03 12.52 1.35
CA ARG A 16 -15.26 11.88 0.86
C ARG A 16 -15.62 12.37 -0.52
N VAL A 17 -16.40 11.57 -1.25
CA VAL A 17 -17.06 12.05 -2.46
C VAL A 17 -18.13 13.08 -2.07
N ALA A 18 -18.07 14.25 -2.68
CA ALA A 18 -19.01 15.33 -2.46
C ALA A 18 -19.69 15.72 -3.79
N ASN A 19 -20.99 15.97 -3.75
CA ASN A 19 -21.78 16.40 -4.93
C ASN A 19 -21.56 15.53 -6.18
N THR A 20 -21.38 14.21 -5.99
CA THR A 20 -21.18 13.19 -7.04
C THR A 20 -19.83 13.29 -7.77
N TRP A 21 -19.32 14.49 -8.04
CA TRP A 21 -18.20 14.73 -8.95
C TRP A 21 -16.98 15.36 -8.29
N HIS A 22 -17.06 15.67 -7.00
CA HIS A 22 -15.99 16.36 -6.28
C HIS A 22 -15.57 15.57 -5.04
N PHE A 23 -14.46 15.98 -4.47
CA PHE A 23 -14.00 15.52 -3.15
C PHE A 23 -14.07 16.66 -2.16
N ALA A 24 -14.40 16.32 -0.92
CA ALA A 24 -14.30 17.20 0.23
C ALA A 24 -13.89 16.41 1.45
N TYR A 25 -13.30 17.06 2.42
CA TYR A 25 -13.15 16.50 3.74
C TYR A 25 -14.51 16.35 4.45
N GLU A 26 -14.55 15.54 5.49
CA GLU A 26 -15.79 15.27 6.23
C GLU A 26 -16.44 16.52 6.83
N ASP A 27 -15.66 17.54 7.16
CA ASP A 27 -16.15 18.85 7.64
C ASP A 27 -16.65 19.77 6.53
N GLY A 28 -16.62 19.35 5.27
CA GLY A 28 -17.06 20.10 4.10
C GLY A 28 -15.98 20.96 3.42
N THR A 29 -14.78 21.00 3.96
CA THR A 29 -13.65 21.70 3.32
C THR A 29 -13.34 21.05 1.95
N PRO A 30 -13.29 21.80 0.84
CA PRO A 30 -13.00 21.26 -0.47
C PRO A 30 -11.63 20.58 -0.53
N TYR A 31 -11.56 19.42 -1.21
CA TYR A 31 -10.31 18.71 -1.46
C TYR A 31 -10.01 18.65 -2.96
N TYR A 32 -8.90 19.28 -3.37
CA TYR A 32 -8.40 19.25 -4.75
C TYR A 32 -7.19 18.33 -4.83
N SER A 33 -7.38 17.12 -5.38
CA SER A 33 -6.34 16.10 -5.45
C SER A 33 -5.22 16.51 -6.40
N ILE A 34 -4.02 16.73 -5.85
CA ILE A 34 -2.77 16.90 -6.59
C ILE A 34 -1.85 15.78 -6.13
N GLY A 35 -1.89 14.65 -6.86
CA GLY A 35 -1.22 13.42 -6.45
C GLY A 35 0.04 13.11 -7.24
N THR A 36 0.89 12.28 -6.62
CA THR A 36 2.01 11.62 -7.28
C THR A 36 1.99 10.14 -6.98
N THR A 37 2.76 9.36 -7.74
CA THR A 37 2.92 7.91 -7.53
C THR A 37 4.38 7.60 -7.24
N CYS A 38 4.62 6.88 -6.14
CA CYS A 38 5.91 6.32 -5.80
C CYS A 38 5.70 4.95 -5.16
N TYR A 39 5.59 3.92 -5.96
CA TYR A 39 5.03 2.60 -5.60
C TYR A 39 5.62 1.96 -4.34
N VAL A 40 6.90 2.14 -4.08
CA VAL A 40 7.61 1.45 -2.99
C VAL A 40 8.51 2.39 -2.17
N TRP A 41 8.15 3.66 -2.08
CA TRP A 41 8.94 4.64 -1.33
C TRP A 41 9.07 4.27 0.15
N ASP A 42 8.03 3.69 0.71
CA ASP A 42 7.92 3.23 2.09
C ASP A 42 8.81 2.01 2.40
N LEU A 43 9.16 1.21 1.39
CA LEU A 43 9.99 0.02 1.51
C LEU A 43 11.47 0.24 1.14
N GLN A 44 11.88 1.49 0.96
CA GLN A 44 13.25 1.91 0.69
C GLN A 44 14.09 2.05 1.97
N SER A 45 15.36 2.45 1.81
CA SER A 45 16.21 2.80 2.96
C SER A 45 15.66 4.03 3.70
N ASP A 46 16.03 4.18 4.97
CA ASP A 46 15.56 5.29 5.80
C ASP A 46 15.97 6.66 5.21
N GLU A 47 17.14 6.74 4.55
CA GLU A 47 17.60 7.95 3.87
C GLU A 47 16.69 8.30 2.69
N ARG A 48 16.29 7.31 1.88
CA ARG A 48 15.38 7.54 0.74
C ARG A 48 13.98 7.90 1.20
N ILE A 49 13.50 7.27 2.25
CA ILE A 49 12.21 7.61 2.88
C ILE A 49 12.23 9.06 3.36
N ALA A 50 13.29 9.45 4.10
CA ALA A 50 13.44 10.83 4.57
C ALA A 50 13.52 11.83 3.41
N GLN A 51 14.26 11.51 2.34
CA GLN A 51 14.34 12.34 1.15
C GLN A 51 12.98 12.48 0.46
N THR A 52 12.19 11.40 0.38
CA THR A 52 10.85 11.42 -0.21
C THR A 52 9.92 12.32 0.60
N LEU A 53 9.92 12.19 1.93
CA LEU A 53 9.11 13.02 2.83
C LEU A 53 9.50 14.50 2.72
N GLU A 54 10.80 14.82 2.66
CA GLU A 54 11.27 16.21 2.49
C GLU A 54 10.86 16.77 1.11
N THR A 55 10.91 15.95 0.05
CA THR A 55 10.45 16.35 -1.28
C THR A 55 8.95 16.63 -1.29
N LEU A 56 8.15 15.78 -0.67
CA LEU A 56 6.70 15.94 -0.55
C LEU A 56 6.37 17.23 0.23
N LYS A 57 7.05 17.46 1.34
CA LYS A 57 6.86 18.65 2.19
C LYS A 57 7.11 19.98 1.43
N ASN A 58 8.03 19.96 0.47
CA ASN A 58 8.41 21.11 -0.35
C ASN A 58 7.69 21.16 -1.71
N SER A 59 6.66 20.32 -1.89
CA SER A 59 5.88 20.24 -3.12
C SER A 59 4.43 20.68 -2.92
N ALA A 60 3.68 20.73 -4.02
CA ALA A 60 2.23 20.95 -3.98
C ALA A 60 1.42 19.65 -3.89
N PHE A 61 2.08 18.50 -3.75
CA PHE A 61 1.38 17.22 -3.66
C PHE A 61 0.68 17.06 -2.31
N ASN A 62 -0.61 16.73 -2.36
CA ASN A 62 -1.43 16.42 -1.20
C ASN A 62 -1.92 14.97 -1.19
N LYS A 63 -1.42 14.13 -2.11
CA LYS A 63 -1.68 12.70 -2.16
C LYS A 63 -0.48 11.97 -2.76
N ILE A 64 -0.14 10.81 -2.19
CA ILE A 64 0.85 9.89 -2.75
C ILE A 64 0.27 8.49 -2.83
N ARG A 65 0.43 7.85 -4.01
CA ARG A 65 -0.03 6.49 -4.30
C ARG A 65 1.13 5.52 -4.17
N PHE A 66 0.97 4.44 -3.37
CA PHE A 66 2.00 3.44 -3.13
C PHE A 66 1.43 2.07 -2.75
N CYS A 67 2.26 1.04 -2.84
CA CYS A 67 1.86 -0.35 -2.64
C CYS A 67 2.06 -0.81 -1.20
N VAL A 68 1.16 -1.64 -0.70
CA VAL A 68 1.35 -2.38 0.57
C VAL A 68 2.30 -3.55 0.36
N PHE A 69 2.16 -4.28 -0.76
CA PHE A 69 3.11 -5.32 -1.15
C PHE A 69 4.37 -4.73 -1.78
N PRO A 70 5.53 -5.35 -1.57
CA PRO A 70 6.72 -5.00 -2.33
C PRO A 70 6.47 -5.13 -3.83
N LYS A 71 7.03 -4.20 -4.59
CA LYS A 71 6.97 -4.20 -6.05
C LYS A 71 8.36 -3.96 -6.60
N HIS A 72 8.74 -4.70 -7.62
CA HIS A 72 9.93 -4.40 -8.37
C HIS A 72 9.61 -3.96 -9.80
N TYR A 73 10.48 -3.18 -10.38
CA TYR A 73 10.39 -2.64 -11.74
C TYR A 73 11.73 -2.05 -12.12
N ASP A 74 11.92 -1.62 -13.36
CA ASP A 74 13.20 -1.14 -13.92
C ASP A 74 13.98 -0.17 -13.02
N TYR A 75 13.29 0.64 -12.23
CA TYR A 75 13.91 1.63 -11.35
C TYR A 75 14.05 1.15 -9.89
N ASN A 76 13.61 -0.06 -9.57
CA ASN A 76 13.68 -0.66 -8.24
C ASN A 76 13.97 -2.15 -8.33
N LEU A 77 15.26 -2.47 -8.52
CA LEU A 77 15.75 -3.84 -8.67
C LEU A 77 16.22 -4.48 -7.34
N GLY A 78 16.11 -3.75 -6.23
CA GLY A 78 16.52 -4.24 -4.92
C GLY A 78 15.43 -5.04 -4.21
N GLU A 79 15.85 -5.83 -3.23
CA GLU A 79 14.92 -6.42 -2.26
C GLU A 79 14.32 -5.33 -1.38
N PRO A 80 13.05 -5.48 -0.96
CA PRO A 80 12.42 -4.57 -0.03
C PRO A 80 13.06 -4.73 1.36
N ARG A 81 12.90 -3.72 2.21
CA ARG A 81 13.39 -3.77 3.60
C ARG A 81 12.70 -4.84 4.46
N SER A 82 11.50 -5.25 4.10
CA SER A 82 10.71 -6.28 4.78
C SER A 82 9.59 -6.80 3.88
N TYR A 83 9.01 -7.91 4.29
CA TYR A 83 7.92 -8.60 3.60
C TYR A 83 6.67 -8.68 4.48
N PRO A 84 5.47 -8.81 3.90
CA PRO A 84 4.22 -8.81 4.64
C PRO A 84 3.97 -10.09 5.45
N TYR A 85 4.65 -11.18 5.12
CA TYR A 85 4.49 -12.49 5.77
C TYR A 85 5.79 -13.00 6.34
N GLU A 86 5.69 -13.86 7.35
CA GLU A 86 6.81 -14.63 7.84
C GLU A 86 7.28 -15.64 6.78
N GLY A 87 8.59 -15.77 6.64
CA GLY A 87 9.17 -16.69 5.64
C GLY A 87 10.43 -16.14 4.99
N THR A 88 10.76 -16.68 3.84
CA THR A 88 11.97 -16.31 3.08
C THR A 88 11.68 -16.14 1.60
N PRO A 89 12.22 -15.11 0.97
CA PRO A 89 12.19 -14.98 -0.49
C PRO A 89 13.15 -15.96 -1.16
N VAL A 90 12.97 -16.15 -2.46
CA VAL A 90 14.00 -16.77 -3.31
C VAL A 90 15.31 -16.00 -3.20
N ASP A 91 16.43 -16.71 -3.29
CA ASP A 91 17.76 -16.09 -3.26
C ASP A 91 17.91 -15.08 -4.41
N SER A 92 18.05 -13.81 -4.06
CA SER A 92 18.17 -12.72 -5.04
C SER A 92 19.49 -12.75 -5.82
N SER A 93 20.49 -13.52 -5.36
CA SER A 93 21.78 -13.64 -6.07
C SER A 93 21.65 -14.30 -7.44
N VAL A 94 20.56 -15.06 -7.68
CA VAL A 94 20.27 -15.69 -8.97
C VAL A 94 19.52 -14.76 -9.94
N LEU A 95 19.17 -13.55 -9.51
CA LEU A 95 18.42 -12.61 -10.31
C LEU A 95 19.37 -11.78 -11.18
N THR A 96 19.06 -11.75 -12.46
CA THR A 96 19.70 -10.86 -13.44
C THR A 96 18.69 -9.79 -13.88
N LYS A 97 19.17 -8.75 -14.53
CA LYS A 97 18.27 -7.74 -15.11
C LYS A 97 17.28 -8.34 -16.10
N GLU A 98 17.70 -9.36 -16.84
CA GLU A 98 16.90 -10.04 -17.86
C GLU A 98 15.80 -10.88 -17.25
N ASN A 99 16.08 -11.65 -16.18
CA ASN A 99 15.08 -12.51 -15.54
C ASN A 99 14.26 -11.78 -14.47
N PHE A 100 14.72 -10.61 -14.05
CA PHE A 100 14.06 -9.80 -13.04
C PHE A 100 12.67 -9.29 -13.49
N LEU A 101 12.50 -9.00 -14.76
CA LEU A 101 11.27 -8.51 -15.35
C LEU A 101 10.27 -9.61 -15.70
N GLU A 102 10.63 -10.87 -15.50
CA GLU A 102 9.72 -11.99 -15.66
C GLU A 102 8.84 -12.14 -14.41
N TYR A 103 7.83 -11.31 -14.30
CA TYR A 103 6.97 -11.18 -13.12
C TYR A 103 6.05 -12.37 -12.90
N THR A 104 5.57 -12.96 -13.97
CA THR A 104 4.49 -13.94 -13.91
C THR A 104 5.01 -15.34 -13.79
N GLY A 105 4.59 -16.04 -12.74
CA GLY A 105 4.80 -17.48 -12.60
C GLY A 105 6.13 -17.92 -12.01
N LYS A 106 7.08 -17.04 -11.73
CA LYS A 106 8.37 -17.39 -11.10
C LYS A 106 8.37 -17.13 -9.60
N THR A 107 7.43 -17.75 -8.92
CA THR A 107 7.36 -17.73 -7.45
C THR A 107 8.10 -18.90 -6.82
N GLU A 108 8.70 -19.77 -7.63
CA GLU A 108 9.49 -20.92 -7.15
C GLU A 108 10.64 -20.44 -6.27
N GLY A 109 10.81 -21.13 -5.14
CA GLY A 109 11.86 -20.78 -4.16
C GLY A 109 11.45 -19.74 -3.12
N ASN A 110 10.29 -19.13 -3.24
CA ASN A 110 9.71 -18.35 -2.15
C ASN A 110 8.99 -19.27 -1.16
N HIS A 111 9.22 -19.06 0.13
CA HIS A 111 8.63 -19.86 1.20
C HIS A 111 7.98 -18.95 2.23
N TRP A 112 6.66 -18.70 2.08
CA TRP A 112 5.87 -17.85 2.97
C TRP A 112 4.88 -18.67 3.79
N ASP A 113 4.73 -18.31 5.05
CA ASP A 113 3.60 -18.73 5.87
C ASP A 113 2.48 -17.70 5.77
N PHE A 114 1.56 -17.89 4.82
CA PHE A 114 0.41 -16.99 4.59
C PHE A 114 -0.60 -16.94 5.74
N THR A 115 -0.38 -17.68 6.82
CA THR A 115 -1.18 -17.60 8.05
C THR A 115 -0.55 -16.68 9.10
N ARG A 116 0.70 -16.21 8.87
CA ARG A 116 1.47 -15.41 9.82
C ARG A 116 1.98 -14.13 9.18
N PHE A 117 1.38 -13.01 9.57
CA PHE A 117 1.82 -11.69 9.14
C PHE A 117 3.09 -11.26 9.84
N HIS A 118 4.00 -10.65 9.10
CA HIS A 118 5.18 -10.00 9.66
C HIS A 118 4.80 -8.62 10.21
N VAL A 119 4.56 -8.56 11.50
CA VAL A 119 3.95 -7.39 12.18
C VAL A 119 4.77 -6.11 11.97
N GLU A 120 6.10 -6.21 12.03
CA GLU A 120 7.01 -5.07 11.88
C GLU A 120 6.92 -4.42 10.48
N HIS A 121 6.63 -5.21 9.43
CA HIS A 121 6.37 -4.68 8.09
C HIS A 121 5.20 -3.71 8.10
N PHE A 122 4.08 -4.11 8.67
CA PHE A 122 2.89 -3.27 8.74
C PHE A 122 3.04 -2.09 9.70
N GLN A 123 3.76 -2.26 10.82
CA GLN A 123 4.10 -1.17 11.73
C GLN A 123 4.95 -0.10 11.04
N HIS A 124 5.82 -0.52 10.12
CA HIS A 124 6.61 0.41 9.32
C HIS A 124 5.73 1.20 8.36
N ILE A 125 4.82 0.55 7.65
CA ILE A 125 3.83 1.22 6.78
C ILE A 125 2.96 2.20 7.60
N GLU A 126 2.52 1.83 8.80
CA GLU A 126 1.81 2.73 9.71
C GLU A 126 2.60 4.00 10.01
N LYS A 127 3.91 3.89 10.27
CA LYS A 127 4.77 5.06 10.49
C LYS A 127 4.81 5.97 9.25
N CYS A 128 4.86 5.38 8.06
CA CYS A 128 4.83 6.14 6.81
C CYS A 128 3.48 6.85 6.61
N ILE A 129 2.36 6.16 6.87
CA ILE A 129 1.01 6.74 6.81
C ILE A 129 0.86 7.90 7.80
N LEU A 130 1.37 7.74 9.02
CA LEU A 130 1.35 8.78 10.04
C LEU A 130 2.19 9.99 9.63
N ALA A 131 3.39 9.79 9.07
CA ALA A 131 4.22 10.87 8.58
C ALA A 131 3.53 11.67 7.46
N LEU A 132 2.84 11.01 6.54
CA LEU A 132 2.02 11.66 5.51
C LEU A 132 0.86 12.45 6.13
N ARG A 133 0.14 11.85 7.10
CA ARG A 133 -0.96 12.50 7.81
C ARG A 133 -0.52 13.80 8.49
N ASP A 134 0.64 13.78 9.15
CA ASP A 134 1.17 14.93 9.88
C ASP A 134 1.63 16.06 8.95
N MET A 135 1.78 15.77 7.65
CA MET A 135 2.02 16.74 6.58
C MET A 135 0.74 17.13 5.81
N GLY A 136 -0.43 16.61 6.17
CA GLY A 136 -1.68 16.85 5.44
C GLY A 136 -1.75 16.13 4.09
N ILE A 137 -1.01 15.02 3.92
CA ILE A 137 -0.93 14.26 2.66
C ILE A 137 -1.74 12.97 2.79
N GLU A 138 -2.59 12.71 1.79
CA GLU A 138 -3.39 11.50 1.69
C GLU A 138 -2.53 10.32 1.21
N ALA A 139 -2.68 9.17 1.87
CA ALA A 139 -2.05 7.90 1.55
C ALA A 139 -2.98 7.06 0.66
N ASP A 140 -2.73 7.03 -0.65
CA ASP A 140 -3.49 6.22 -1.60
C ASP A 140 -2.84 4.83 -1.67
N LEU A 141 -3.37 3.90 -0.85
CA LEU A 141 -2.82 2.56 -0.70
C LEU A 141 -3.29 1.64 -1.82
N ILE A 142 -2.36 1.14 -2.61
CA ILE A 142 -2.57 0.01 -3.51
C ILE A 142 -2.44 -1.26 -2.67
N VAL A 143 -3.57 -1.89 -2.38
CA VAL A 143 -3.59 -3.06 -1.50
C VAL A 143 -3.01 -4.28 -2.19
N MET A 144 -3.32 -4.48 -3.47
CA MET A 144 -2.81 -5.59 -4.28
C MET A 144 -2.29 -5.11 -5.64
N HIS A 145 -1.39 -5.88 -6.24
CA HIS A 145 -0.92 -5.67 -7.62
C HIS A 145 -0.39 -7.00 -8.19
N PRO A 146 -0.42 -7.20 -9.53
CA PRO A 146 0.02 -8.46 -10.15
C PRO A 146 1.54 -8.57 -10.34
N TYR A 147 2.30 -7.51 -10.08
CA TYR A 147 3.72 -7.40 -10.42
C TYR A 147 4.61 -7.80 -9.26
N ASP A 148 4.65 -9.07 -8.93
CA ASP A 148 5.55 -9.51 -7.89
C ASP A 148 6.19 -10.86 -8.22
N ARG A 149 7.44 -11.01 -7.83
CA ARG A 149 8.19 -12.26 -7.92
C ARG A 149 8.15 -13.06 -6.63
N TRP A 150 7.48 -12.54 -5.62
CA TRP A 150 7.40 -13.16 -4.29
C TRP A 150 6.17 -14.05 -4.14
N GLY A 151 5.21 -13.96 -5.06
CA GLY A 151 4.02 -14.81 -5.08
C GLY A 151 2.82 -14.27 -4.32
N PHE A 152 2.86 -13.04 -3.84
CA PHE A 152 1.71 -12.44 -3.13
C PHE A 152 0.51 -12.24 -4.05
N SER A 153 0.74 -12.02 -5.34
CA SER A 153 -0.32 -11.97 -6.35
C SER A 153 -0.98 -13.33 -6.63
N GLN A 154 -0.33 -14.43 -6.24
CA GLN A 154 -0.79 -15.79 -6.47
C GLN A 154 -1.50 -16.43 -5.25
N MET A 155 -1.78 -15.65 -4.23
CA MET A 155 -2.49 -16.12 -3.04
C MET A 155 -3.88 -16.67 -3.40
N THR A 156 -4.34 -17.67 -2.65
CA THR A 156 -5.71 -18.19 -2.78
C THR A 156 -6.73 -17.16 -2.30
N ILE A 157 -7.99 -17.36 -2.66
CA ILE A 157 -9.09 -16.45 -2.23
C ILE A 157 -9.19 -16.38 -0.71
N GLU A 158 -8.93 -17.49 0.00
CA GLU A 158 -8.95 -17.52 1.47
C GLU A 158 -7.77 -16.73 2.06
N GLN A 159 -6.58 -16.84 1.46
CA GLN A 159 -5.41 -16.07 1.85
C GLN A 159 -5.62 -14.58 1.60
N ASP A 160 -6.16 -14.21 0.44
CA ASP A 160 -6.55 -12.84 0.12
C ASP A 160 -7.55 -12.28 1.14
N ALA A 161 -8.62 -13.03 1.44
CA ALA A 161 -9.64 -12.59 2.39
C ALA A 161 -9.06 -12.36 3.80
N LEU A 162 -8.11 -13.21 4.22
CA LEU A 162 -7.39 -13.03 5.47
C LEU A 162 -6.52 -11.77 5.44
N TYR A 163 -5.79 -11.56 4.35
CA TYR A 163 -4.96 -10.38 4.13
C TYR A 163 -5.80 -9.09 4.14
N TRP A 164 -6.91 -9.04 3.40
CA TRP A 164 -7.81 -7.90 3.36
C TRP A 164 -8.32 -7.54 4.75
N LYS A 165 -8.81 -8.52 5.51
CA LYS A 165 -9.28 -8.31 6.90
C LYS A 165 -8.17 -7.75 7.78
N TYR A 166 -6.95 -8.26 7.65
CA TYR A 166 -5.83 -7.78 8.44
C TYR A 166 -5.43 -6.34 8.10
N VAL A 167 -5.30 -6.02 6.81
CA VAL A 167 -4.92 -4.68 6.33
C VAL A 167 -5.96 -3.64 6.73
N ILE A 168 -7.25 -3.96 6.54
CA ILE A 168 -8.36 -3.07 6.93
C ILE A 168 -8.37 -2.87 8.45
N ALA A 169 -8.29 -3.95 9.23
CA ALA A 169 -8.29 -3.87 10.69
C ALA A 169 -7.14 -3.02 11.24
N ARG A 170 -5.98 -3.00 10.55
CA ARG A 170 -4.83 -2.19 10.95
C ARG A 170 -4.96 -0.73 10.54
N PHE A 171 -5.38 -0.47 9.32
CA PHE A 171 -5.21 0.85 8.72
C PHE A 171 -6.48 1.69 8.66
N ALA A 172 -7.68 1.11 8.83
CA ALA A 172 -8.93 1.83 8.67
C ALA A 172 -9.16 2.97 9.70
N ALA A 173 -8.41 2.99 10.80
CA ALA A 173 -8.46 4.06 11.78
C ALA A 173 -7.72 5.35 11.34
N TYR A 174 -6.90 5.30 10.29
CA TYR A 174 -6.17 6.46 9.80
C TYR A 174 -7.02 7.24 8.81
N ARG A 175 -7.30 8.51 9.12
CA ARG A 175 -8.20 9.37 8.33
C ARG A 175 -7.72 9.69 6.92
N ASN A 176 -6.41 9.62 6.69
CA ASN A 176 -5.75 10.00 5.45
C ASN A 176 -5.53 8.82 4.49
N ILE A 177 -6.30 7.73 4.62
CA ILE A 177 -6.16 6.58 3.73
C ILE A 177 -7.22 6.61 2.63
N TRP A 178 -6.75 6.42 1.41
CA TRP A 178 -7.54 6.05 0.26
C TRP A 178 -7.28 4.59 -0.07
N TRP A 179 -8.36 3.84 -0.31
CA TRP A 179 -8.31 2.41 -0.59
C TRP A 179 -8.35 2.17 -2.09
N SER A 180 -7.25 1.69 -2.67
CA SER A 180 -7.19 1.18 -4.03
C SER A 180 -7.12 -0.34 -3.97
N LEU A 181 -8.17 -1.04 -4.43
CA LEU A 181 -8.24 -2.50 -4.35
C LEU A 181 -7.02 -3.14 -5.00
N ALA A 182 -6.72 -2.76 -6.23
CA ALA A 182 -5.51 -3.18 -6.91
C ALA A 182 -5.05 -2.13 -7.92
N ASN A 183 -3.78 -2.18 -8.28
CA ASN A 183 -3.30 -1.62 -9.52
C ASN A 183 -3.46 -2.68 -10.61
N GLU A 184 -4.10 -2.30 -11.74
CA GLU A 184 -4.29 -3.19 -12.90
C GLU A 184 -4.87 -4.56 -12.51
N TYR A 185 -6.04 -4.53 -11.85
CA TYR A 185 -6.72 -5.72 -11.35
C TYR A 185 -7.02 -6.75 -12.43
N ASP A 186 -7.17 -6.31 -13.66
CA ASP A 186 -7.45 -7.11 -14.85
C ASP A 186 -6.27 -7.98 -15.30
N LEU A 187 -5.06 -7.72 -14.77
CA LEU A 187 -3.89 -8.56 -15.00
C LEU A 187 -3.74 -9.71 -13.99
N PHE A 188 -4.66 -9.86 -13.04
CA PHE A 188 -4.73 -11.04 -12.19
C PHE A 188 -5.53 -12.13 -12.89
N GLU A 189 -4.88 -12.94 -13.72
CA GLU A 189 -5.51 -13.94 -14.60
C GLU A 189 -6.38 -14.97 -13.86
N HIS A 190 -6.17 -15.17 -12.57
CA HIS A 190 -6.86 -16.18 -11.75
C HIS A 190 -7.89 -15.58 -10.78
N LYS A 191 -8.14 -14.26 -10.84
CA LYS A 191 -9.15 -13.58 -10.02
C LYS A 191 -10.25 -12.99 -10.89
N THR A 192 -11.48 -13.23 -10.48
CA THR A 192 -12.69 -12.77 -11.19
C THR A 192 -13.16 -11.41 -10.68
N VAL A 193 -14.07 -10.78 -11.39
CA VAL A 193 -14.72 -9.54 -10.93
C VAL A 193 -15.47 -9.78 -9.61
N GLU A 194 -16.11 -10.94 -9.48
CA GLU A 194 -16.83 -11.34 -8.27
C GLU A 194 -15.91 -11.43 -7.05
N ASP A 195 -14.65 -11.87 -7.23
CA ASP A 195 -13.64 -11.88 -6.16
C ASP A 195 -13.36 -10.44 -5.69
N TRP A 196 -13.13 -9.52 -6.63
CA TRP A 196 -12.89 -8.09 -6.31
C TRP A 196 -14.10 -7.43 -5.64
N GLU A 197 -15.32 -7.75 -6.07
CA GLU A 197 -16.54 -7.32 -5.39
C GLU A 197 -16.64 -7.91 -3.98
N GLY A 198 -16.15 -9.13 -3.79
CA GLY A 198 -16.04 -9.79 -2.48
C GLY A 198 -15.11 -9.01 -1.53
N TYR A 199 -13.90 -8.68 -2.01
CA TYR A 199 -12.94 -7.90 -1.22
C TYR A 199 -13.46 -6.51 -0.87
N ALA A 200 -14.17 -5.85 -1.78
CA ALA A 200 -14.77 -4.54 -1.53
C ALA A 200 -15.87 -4.54 -0.45
N LYS A 201 -16.36 -5.71 -0.06
CA LYS A 201 -17.39 -5.87 0.98
C LYS A 201 -16.82 -6.23 2.37
N ILE A 202 -15.52 -6.52 2.46
CA ILE A 202 -14.84 -6.76 3.74
C ILE A 202 -14.72 -5.46 4.53
#